data_f9dca860dbda796b5b3e1553385cd90b
#
_entry.id   f9dca860dbda796b5b3e1553385cd90b
#
_cell.length_a   1.000
_cell.length_b   1.000
_cell.length_c   1.000
_cell.angle_alpha   90.00
_cell.angle_beta   90.00
_cell.angle_gamma   90.00
#
_symmetry.space_group_name_H-M   'P 1'
#
loop_
_entity.id
_entity.type
_entity.pdbx_description
1 polymer ?
#
loop_
_entity_poly.entity_id
_entity_poly.type
_entity_poly.pdbx_seq_one_letter_code
_entity_poly.pdbx_strand_id
1 'polypeptide(L)'
;MKLVIKQSTKKAATDNSEKGIEPGVVAELKVVSVAASSAVCDIVSTARPIVEGDEVTLPQSEVQKMVDKQTLSNTRQYPAVVSFSEGDPLDEDVRLKVPRPPLPEVNQVRGRIGFDYSTIRTVGSPSATSSEIGMVVRADMTRIYGTHWNLTGYWRGRLQSSGSTGQATLQDLINRTYTLGLNYVNPQSRWTFGVGRLYLPWATSLQVIDGGYAGAKVKGPMTLGVFGGSSPDPTAWNYDPSRRIGGGFVNFQGGSFENLWYSSTTGLGESFRGTTVDRPFAFTDSSISYKRFFSLYHSMQIDRPRPNPGTPPVGTGLGQSFLTVRIQPIERLSLDANHTYFRDIPTYDVNLLGTGLLDKYLFQGFSAGGRLQLPLRFIAYGSVGQSSNSSDTKKSLNTSYGLTLDRLWRTGVRLDARFSRFNSSFADGTYRTYTISRDFGETFRWDLQYGDQKFVSPLSKDTGGRFVNSYLDMTLGRHFFIETGVTVQRGTTENYNQVTTTLGYRFNNRSRKRGGANVAPTHK
;
A
#
# COMPACT_ATOMS: atom_id res chain seq x y z
N MET A 1 -30.08 27.60 6.88
CA MET A 1 -30.49 26.83 5.69
C MET A 1 -32.01 26.73 5.75
N LYS A 2 -32.70 27.08 4.68
CA LYS A 2 -34.14 26.95 4.59
C LYS A 2 -34.49 25.68 3.87
N LEU A 3 -35.55 24.99 4.29
CA LEU A 3 -36.10 23.79 3.68
C LEU A 3 -37.59 23.99 3.40
N VAL A 4 -38.13 23.30 2.43
CA VAL A 4 -39.56 23.29 2.14
C VAL A 4 -40.11 21.88 2.17
N ILE A 5 -41.30 21.73 2.71
CA ILE A 5 -42.03 20.48 2.70
C ILE A 5 -42.96 20.46 1.47
N LYS A 6 -42.82 19.46 0.63
CA LYS A 6 -43.71 19.20 -0.51
C LYS A 6 -44.67 18.05 -0.19
N GLN A 7 -45.84 18.10 -0.71
CA GLN A 7 -46.84 17.03 -0.58
C GLN A 7 -46.37 15.80 -1.36
N SER A 8 -46.34 14.64 -0.71
CA SER A 8 -46.05 13.37 -1.41
C SER A 8 -47.08 13.12 -2.52
N THR A 9 -46.61 12.84 -3.73
CA THR A 9 -47.43 12.65 -4.94
C THR A 9 -48.45 11.50 -4.86
N LYS A 10 -48.47 10.73 -3.78
CA LYS A 10 -49.46 9.66 -3.55
C LYS A 10 -50.80 10.14 -2.98
N LYS A 11 -50.97 11.42 -2.64
CA LYS A 11 -52.20 11.97 -2.04
C LYS A 11 -52.63 13.32 -2.62
N ALA A 12 -52.30 13.64 -3.85
CA ALA A 12 -52.72 14.88 -4.51
C ALA A 12 -54.08 14.70 -5.22
N ALA A 13 -55.15 14.60 -4.43
CA ALA A 13 -56.47 14.90 -4.91
C ALA A 13 -57.31 15.47 -3.77
N THR A 14 -57.69 16.73 -3.90
CA THR A 14 -58.51 17.56 -3.01
C THR A 14 -57.76 18.37 -1.94
N ASP A 15 -57.41 19.56 -2.21
CA ASP A 15 -57.98 20.82 -1.64
C ASP A 15 -57.13 22.04 -2.07
N ASN A 16 -57.78 22.95 -2.77
CA ASN A 16 -57.28 24.29 -3.07
C ASN A 16 -57.82 25.25 -2.04
N SER A 17 -56.97 25.99 -1.32
CA SER A 17 -57.17 27.44 -1.11
C SER A 17 -56.16 28.08 -0.17
N GLU A 18 -55.69 29.21 -0.65
CA GLU A 18 -55.24 30.42 0.05
C GLU A 18 -53.92 30.43 0.81
N LYS A 19 -53.02 31.13 0.21
CA LYS A 19 -52.05 32.17 0.64
C LYS A 19 -50.64 31.90 0.10
N GLY A 20 -50.26 32.68 -0.95
CA GLY A 20 -48.87 33.09 -1.20
C GLY A 20 -47.74 32.04 -1.25
N ILE A 21 -48.04 30.77 -1.19
CA ILE A 21 -47.11 29.65 -1.20
C ILE A 21 -47.17 29.01 -2.60
N GLU A 22 -46.01 28.73 -3.18
CA GLU A 22 -45.92 28.05 -4.47
C GLU A 22 -46.74 26.75 -4.47
N PRO A 23 -47.46 26.43 -5.55
CA PRO A 23 -48.32 25.26 -5.62
C PRO A 23 -47.48 23.99 -5.32
N GLY A 24 -47.92 23.27 -4.26
CA GLY A 24 -47.27 22.04 -3.81
C GLY A 24 -46.38 22.17 -2.56
N VAL A 25 -46.13 23.37 -2.06
CA VAL A 25 -45.40 23.57 -0.81
C VAL A 25 -46.35 23.56 0.38
N VAL A 26 -46.10 22.67 1.34
CA VAL A 26 -46.89 22.46 2.55
C VAL A 26 -46.42 23.32 3.70
N ALA A 27 -45.12 23.45 3.88
CA ALA A 27 -44.53 24.24 4.94
C ALA A 27 -43.09 24.69 4.58
N GLU A 28 -42.69 25.83 5.16
CA GLU A 28 -41.30 26.27 5.14
C GLU A 28 -40.67 26.04 6.51
N LEU A 29 -39.45 25.46 6.48
CA LEU A 29 -38.68 25.12 7.66
C LEU A 29 -37.36 25.88 7.70
N LYS A 30 -36.88 26.19 8.88
CA LYS A 30 -35.54 26.71 9.13
C LYS A 30 -34.77 25.71 9.97
N VAL A 31 -33.64 25.20 9.45
CA VAL A 31 -32.79 24.25 10.17
C VAL A 31 -32.14 24.93 11.35
N VAL A 32 -32.34 24.40 12.55
CA VAL A 32 -31.75 24.86 13.81
C VAL A 32 -30.49 24.03 14.16
N SER A 33 -30.63 22.73 14.09
CA SER A 33 -29.49 21.81 14.33
C SER A 33 -29.55 20.59 13.44
N VAL A 34 -28.40 19.99 13.16
CA VAL A 34 -28.26 18.81 12.30
C VAL A 34 -27.47 17.74 13.06
N ALA A 35 -28.04 16.55 13.15
CA ALA A 35 -27.37 15.33 13.61
C ALA A 35 -27.00 14.44 12.41
N ALA A 36 -26.32 13.33 12.64
CA ALA A 36 -25.81 12.45 11.57
C ALA A 36 -26.94 11.85 10.68
N SER A 37 -28.14 11.66 11.24
CA SER A 37 -29.29 11.03 10.54
C SER A 37 -30.60 11.84 10.66
N SER A 38 -30.58 13.02 11.30
CA SER A 38 -31.79 13.82 11.55
C SER A 38 -31.44 15.31 11.65
N ALA A 39 -32.45 16.16 11.47
CA ALA A 39 -32.31 17.60 11.68
C ALA A 39 -33.50 18.12 12.50
N VAL A 40 -33.23 19.06 13.39
CA VAL A 40 -34.28 19.82 14.11
C VAL A 40 -34.50 21.11 13.35
N CYS A 41 -35.75 21.39 13.02
CA CYS A 41 -36.16 22.55 12.24
C CYS A 41 -37.27 23.33 12.95
N ASP A 42 -37.20 24.63 12.88
CA ASP A 42 -38.30 25.50 13.23
C ASP A 42 -39.25 25.68 12.05
N ILE A 43 -40.56 25.64 12.31
CA ILE A 43 -41.58 25.88 11.29
C ILE A 43 -41.74 27.39 11.12
N VAL A 44 -41.41 27.90 9.92
CA VAL A 44 -41.53 29.32 9.60
C VAL A 44 -42.94 29.67 9.14
N SER A 45 -43.52 28.83 8.29
CA SER A 45 -44.87 28.94 7.80
C SER A 45 -45.42 27.56 7.45
N THR A 46 -46.71 27.35 7.62
CA THR A 46 -47.39 26.10 7.24
C THR A 46 -48.77 26.35 6.69
N ALA A 47 -49.12 25.65 5.61
CA ALA A 47 -50.44 25.70 5.01
C ALA A 47 -51.38 24.59 5.55
N ARG A 48 -50.80 23.49 6.09
CA ARG A 48 -51.51 22.39 6.75
C ARG A 48 -50.62 21.75 7.82
N PRO A 49 -51.20 20.97 8.75
CA PRO A 49 -50.38 20.17 9.68
C PRO A 49 -49.42 19.22 8.90
N ILE A 50 -48.16 19.20 9.33
CA ILE A 50 -47.12 18.32 8.79
C ILE A 50 -47.42 16.91 9.28
N VAL A 51 -47.40 15.94 8.38
CA VAL A 51 -47.70 14.53 8.65
C VAL A 51 -46.47 13.67 8.34
N GLU A 52 -46.30 12.61 9.09
CA GLU A 52 -45.23 11.62 8.85
C GLU A 52 -45.39 11.05 7.42
N GLY A 53 -44.29 11.15 6.63
CA GLY A 53 -44.27 10.76 5.21
C GLY A 53 -44.28 11.97 4.24
N ASP A 54 -44.38 13.21 4.73
CA ASP A 54 -44.15 14.41 3.91
C ASP A 54 -42.68 14.54 3.54
N GLU A 55 -42.38 14.88 2.28
CA GLU A 55 -41.01 15.02 1.79
C GLU A 55 -40.43 16.43 2.04
N VAL A 56 -39.22 16.50 2.56
CA VAL A 56 -38.51 17.76 2.82
C VAL A 56 -37.49 17.99 1.73
N THR A 57 -37.55 19.14 1.04
CA THR A 57 -36.63 19.50 -0.05
C THR A 57 -36.05 20.90 0.17
N LEU A 58 -34.97 21.20 -0.56
CA LEU A 58 -34.40 22.56 -0.61
C LEU A 58 -35.22 23.43 -1.57
N PRO A 59 -35.55 24.72 -1.18
CA PRO A 59 -36.16 25.64 -2.12
C PRO A 59 -35.19 25.97 -3.27
N GLN A 60 -35.73 26.19 -4.45
CA GLN A 60 -34.93 26.50 -5.64
C GLN A 60 -33.96 27.66 -5.45
N SER A 61 -34.37 28.68 -4.67
CA SER A 61 -33.52 29.82 -4.34
C SER A 61 -32.24 29.46 -3.53
N GLU A 62 -32.32 28.48 -2.66
CA GLU A 62 -31.13 28.00 -1.91
C GLU A 62 -30.26 27.08 -2.78
N VAL A 63 -30.88 26.29 -3.64
CA VAL A 63 -30.17 25.48 -4.65
C VAL A 63 -29.40 26.40 -5.60
N GLN A 64 -30.01 27.47 -6.10
CA GLN A 64 -29.37 28.43 -6.98
C GLN A 64 -28.19 29.14 -6.30
N LYS A 65 -28.35 29.57 -5.05
CA LYS A 65 -27.26 30.17 -4.25
C LYS A 65 -26.08 29.20 -4.04
N MET A 66 -26.36 27.89 -3.88
CA MET A 66 -25.30 26.88 -3.78
C MET A 66 -24.58 26.68 -5.12
N VAL A 67 -25.33 26.67 -6.22
CA VAL A 67 -24.78 26.59 -7.57
C VAL A 67 -23.93 27.81 -7.87
N ASP A 68 -24.42 29.03 -7.58
CA ASP A 68 -23.68 30.28 -7.80
C ASP A 68 -22.40 30.33 -6.96
N LYS A 69 -22.47 29.89 -5.71
CA LYS A 69 -21.29 29.81 -4.82
C LYS A 69 -20.24 28.83 -5.32
N GLN A 70 -20.65 27.75 -5.97
CA GLN A 70 -19.75 26.80 -6.61
C GLN A 70 -19.20 27.31 -7.95
N THR A 71 -19.96 28.14 -8.68
CA THR A 71 -19.50 28.74 -9.94
C THR A 71 -18.50 29.86 -9.75
N LEU A 72 -18.48 30.52 -8.58
CA LEU A 72 -17.53 31.57 -8.21
C LEU A 72 -16.20 31.04 -7.64
N SER A 73 -16.06 29.74 -7.45
CA SER A 73 -14.82 29.10 -6.99
C SER A 73 -13.81 29.04 -8.15
N ASN A 74 -12.61 29.63 -7.97
CA ASN A 74 -11.51 29.63 -8.94
C ASN A 74 -10.93 28.23 -9.30
N THR A 75 -11.56 27.14 -8.84
CA THR A 75 -11.18 25.76 -9.11
C THR A 75 -11.96 25.12 -10.27
N ARG A 76 -12.44 25.92 -11.20
CA ARG A 76 -13.15 25.45 -12.41
C ARG A 76 -12.24 24.72 -13.38
N GLN A 77 -11.96 23.46 -13.13
CA GLN A 77 -11.40 22.55 -14.14
C GLN A 77 -12.27 21.33 -14.42
N TYR A 78 -13.46 21.27 -13.84
CA TYR A 78 -14.47 20.30 -14.23
C TYR A 78 -15.50 20.99 -15.11
N PRO A 79 -15.96 20.32 -16.19
CA PRO A 79 -17.05 20.87 -16.98
C PRO A 79 -18.19 21.21 -16.02
N ALA A 80 -18.62 22.47 -16.09
CA ALA A 80 -19.80 22.89 -15.37
C ALA A 80 -20.96 22.01 -15.87
N VAL A 81 -21.43 21.16 -14.99
CA VAL A 81 -22.67 20.42 -15.17
C VAL A 81 -22.71 19.53 -16.42
N VAL A 82 -22.72 18.23 -16.20
CA VAL A 82 -23.42 17.34 -17.11
C VAL A 82 -24.84 17.90 -17.20
N SER A 83 -25.22 18.49 -18.32
CA SER A 83 -26.58 18.90 -18.58
C SER A 83 -27.39 17.61 -18.73
N PHE A 84 -28.13 17.28 -17.70
CA PHE A 84 -29.22 16.33 -17.86
C PHE A 84 -30.28 17.03 -18.71
N SER A 85 -30.94 16.31 -19.59
CA SER A 85 -32.02 16.84 -20.39
C SER A 85 -33.10 17.44 -19.48
N GLU A 86 -33.47 18.68 -19.73
CA GLU A 86 -34.62 19.29 -19.04
C GLU A 86 -35.81 18.37 -19.15
N GLY A 87 -36.31 17.89 -18.01
CA GLY A 87 -37.58 17.16 -17.96
C GLY A 87 -37.55 15.78 -17.32
N ASP A 88 -36.43 15.26 -16.78
CA ASP A 88 -36.46 14.02 -15.99
C ASP A 88 -36.42 14.34 -14.47
N PRO A 89 -37.57 14.25 -13.77
CA PRO A 89 -37.63 14.54 -12.33
C PRO A 89 -36.81 13.55 -11.47
N LEU A 90 -36.52 12.37 -11.97
CA LEU A 90 -35.67 11.38 -11.31
C LEU A 90 -34.19 11.84 -11.23
N ASP A 91 -33.71 12.54 -12.24
CA ASP A 91 -32.33 13.03 -12.28
C ASP A 91 -32.09 14.20 -11.33
N GLU A 92 -33.09 15.06 -11.13
CA GLU A 92 -32.99 16.15 -10.15
C GLU A 92 -33.05 15.65 -8.72
N ASP A 93 -33.88 14.65 -8.42
CA ASP A 93 -33.97 14.02 -7.11
C ASP A 93 -32.69 13.27 -6.75
N VAL A 94 -32.06 12.60 -7.70
CA VAL A 94 -30.75 11.96 -7.51
C VAL A 94 -29.66 12.99 -7.26
N ARG A 95 -29.66 14.12 -7.97
CA ARG A 95 -28.72 15.22 -7.75
C ARG A 95 -28.81 15.84 -6.35
N LEU A 96 -29.99 15.92 -5.79
CA LEU A 96 -30.23 16.46 -4.45
C LEU A 96 -29.83 15.48 -3.33
N LYS A 97 -29.98 14.18 -3.60
CA LYS A 97 -29.74 13.11 -2.62
C LYS A 97 -28.31 12.60 -2.58
N VAL A 98 -27.55 12.71 -3.67
CA VAL A 98 -26.16 12.26 -3.72
C VAL A 98 -25.20 13.40 -3.38
N PRO A 99 -24.49 13.35 -2.25
CA PRO A 99 -23.48 14.35 -1.96
C PRO A 99 -22.40 14.27 -3.04
N ARG A 100 -22.16 15.40 -3.71
CA ARG A 100 -21.08 15.46 -4.71
C ARG A 100 -19.77 15.10 -4.05
N PRO A 101 -18.97 14.20 -4.63
CA PRO A 101 -17.66 13.90 -4.10
C PRO A 101 -16.86 15.21 -4.02
N PRO A 102 -16.12 15.42 -2.95
CA PRO A 102 -15.29 16.61 -2.81
C PRO A 102 -14.35 16.72 -4.01
N LEU A 103 -14.21 17.92 -4.58
CA LEU A 103 -13.27 18.16 -5.67
C LEU A 103 -11.88 17.73 -5.23
N PRO A 104 -11.15 16.98 -6.05
CA PRO A 104 -9.79 16.56 -5.72
C PRO A 104 -8.94 17.80 -5.41
N GLU A 105 -8.21 17.75 -4.31
CA GLU A 105 -7.35 18.87 -3.88
C GLU A 105 -6.21 19.10 -4.88
N VAL A 106 -5.96 20.37 -5.18
CA VAL A 106 -4.90 20.80 -6.10
C VAL A 106 -3.59 20.96 -5.33
N ASN A 107 -2.46 20.58 -5.93
CA ASN A 107 -1.13 20.65 -5.33
C ASN A 107 -1.07 19.96 -3.96
N GLN A 108 -1.67 18.79 -3.84
CA GLN A 108 -1.56 18.03 -2.61
C GLN A 108 -0.18 17.41 -2.52
N VAL A 109 0.61 17.89 -1.58
CA VAL A 109 1.95 17.36 -1.29
C VAL A 109 1.90 16.59 0.01
N ARG A 110 2.40 15.36 -0.01
CA ARG A 110 2.60 14.54 1.17
C ARG A 110 3.96 13.84 1.08
N GLY A 111 4.58 13.64 2.20
CA GLY A 111 5.84 12.93 2.21
C GLY A 111 6.46 12.84 3.58
N ARG A 112 7.69 12.33 3.59
CA ARG A 112 8.52 12.26 4.79
C ARG A 112 9.97 12.49 4.44
N ILE A 113 10.69 13.11 5.37
CA ILE A 113 12.14 13.19 5.40
C ILE A 113 12.56 12.50 6.69
N GLY A 114 13.46 11.56 6.61
CA GLY A 114 14.00 10.82 7.77
C GLY A 114 15.51 10.83 7.77
N PHE A 115 16.10 10.92 8.94
CA PHE A 115 17.52 10.72 9.18
C PHE A 115 17.68 9.43 9.95
N ASP A 116 18.41 8.49 9.36
CA ASP A 116 18.62 7.15 9.90
C ASP A 116 20.03 7.07 10.49
N TYR A 117 20.15 6.53 11.68
CA TYR A 117 21.40 6.12 12.29
C TYR A 117 21.30 4.65 12.69
N SER A 118 22.28 3.86 12.33
CA SER A 118 22.39 2.46 12.75
C SER A 118 23.83 2.16 13.15
N THR A 119 24.01 1.44 14.24
CA THR A 119 25.33 0.93 14.62
C THR A 119 25.21 -0.51 15.08
N ILE A 120 26.10 -1.35 14.62
CA ILE A 120 26.24 -2.75 15.01
C ILE A 120 27.65 -2.91 15.56
N ARG A 121 27.75 -3.41 16.79
CA ARG A 121 29.03 -3.72 17.43
C ARG A 121 29.06 -5.20 17.78
N THR A 122 30.01 -5.93 17.21
CA THR A 122 30.25 -7.32 17.61
C THR A 122 30.90 -7.38 19.00
N VAL A 123 30.46 -8.35 19.79
CA VAL A 123 30.99 -8.61 21.14
C VAL A 123 31.86 -9.84 21.05
N GLY A 124 33.14 -9.68 21.36
CA GLY A 124 34.13 -10.75 21.25
C GLY A 124 35.45 -10.22 20.67
N SER A 125 36.40 -11.11 20.42
CA SER A 125 37.69 -10.78 19.81
C SER A 125 37.82 -11.56 18.48
N PRO A 126 38.12 -10.85 17.35
CA PRO A 126 38.22 -9.40 17.22
C PRO A 126 36.86 -8.71 17.25
N SER A 127 36.76 -7.55 17.90
CA SER A 127 35.56 -6.73 17.86
C SER A 127 35.50 -5.94 16.57
N ALA A 128 34.33 -5.89 15.93
CA ALA A 128 34.10 -5.06 14.76
C ALA A 128 32.92 -4.11 15.05
N THR A 129 33.00 -2.93 14.48
CA THR A 129 31.91 -1.94 14.56
C THR A 129 31.56 -1.51 13.14
N SER A 130 30.28 -1.56 12.82
CA SER A 130 29.73 -0.99 11.59
C SER A 130 28.71 0.06 11.98
N SER A 131 28.84 1.24 11.42
CA SER A 131 27.91 2.36 11.63
C SER A 131 27.41 2.87 10.28
N GLU A 132 26.16 3.21 10.24
CA GLU A 132 25.49 3.76 9.06
C GLU A 132 24.75 5.04 9.47
N ILE A 133 24.98 6.11 8.71
CA ILE A 133 24.19 7.35 8.79
C ILE A 133 23.52 7.52 7.46
N GLY A 134 22.22 7.73 7.47
CA GLY A 134 21.43 7.83 6.26
C GLY A 134 20.41 8.96 6.27
N MET A 135 19.93 9.28 5.08
CA MET A 135 18.80 10.17 4.87
C MET A 135 17.85 9.55 3.86
N VAL A 136 16.56 9.60 4.17
CA VAL A 136 15.48 9.13 3.31
C VAL A 136 14.56 10.29 3.00
N VAL A 137 14.29 10.50 1.73
CA VAL A 137 13.30 11.48 1.25
C VAL A 137 12.26 10.76 0.40
N ARG A 138 11.01 10.85 0.80
CA ARG A 138 9.89 10.37 0.01
C ARG A 138 8.84 11.47 -0.08
N ALA A 139 8.45 11.82 -1.30
CA ALA A 139 7.45 12.83 -1.55
C ALA A 139 6.57 12.45 -2.73
N ASP A 140 5.27 12.65 -2.55
CA ASP A 140 4.26 12.51 -3.59
C ASP A 140 3.52 13.83 -3.71
N MET A 141 3.40 14.35 -4.93
CA MET A 141 2.62 15.53 -5.24
C MET A 141 1.56 15.16 -6.26
N THR A 142 0.30 15.39 -5.93
CA THR A 142 -0.82 15.07 -6.80
C THR A 142 -1.49 16.33 -7.31
N ARG A 143 -1.97 16.27 -8.57
CA ARG A 143 -2.69 17.36 -9.25
C ARG A 143 -1.90 18.67 -9.29
N ILE A 144 -0.71 18.61 -9.85
CA ILE A 144 0.20 19.74 -10.00
C ILE A 144 -0.51 20.86 -10.77
N TYR A 145 -0.62 22.04 -10.16
CA TYR A 145 -1.35 23.23 -10.69
C TYR A 145 -2.77 22.92 -11.19
N GLY A 146 -3.45 21.95 -10.56
CA GLY A 146 -4.79 21.52 -10.95
C GLY A 146 -4.85 20.63 -12.19
N THR A 147 -3.74 20.33 -12.83
CA THR A 147 -3.63 19.37 -13.92
C THR A 147 -3.77 17.94 -13.40
N HIS A 148 -3.75 16.97 -14.28
CA HIS A 148 -3.77 15.54 -13.92
C HIS A 148 -2.39 14.92 -13.79
N TRP A 149 -1.34 15.74 -13.70
CA TRP A 149 0.02 15.29 -13.47
C TRP A 149 0.28 15.07 -11.97
N ASN A 150 0.94 13.95 -11.68
CA ASN A 150 1.36 13.56 -10.34
C ASN A 150 2.86 13.27 -10.37
N LEU A 151 3.58 13.78 -9.38
CA LEU A 151 5.01 13.51 -9.17
C LEU A 151 5.18 12.58 -7.99
N THR A 152 5.98 11.54 -8.15
CA THR A 152 6.40 10.63 -7.08
C THR A 152 7.91 10.60 -7.00
N GLY A 153 8.45 10.69 -5.78
CA GLY A 153 9.88 10.63 -5.54
C GLY A 153 10.24 9.81 -4.31
N TYR A 154 11.25 8.96 -4.45
CA TYR A 154 11.85 8.22 -3.35
C TYR A 154 13.36 8.14 -3.56
N TRP A 155 14.07 8.77 -2.65
CA TRP A 155 15.53 8.82 -2.63
C TRP A 155 16.06 8.39 -1.26
N ARG A 156 17.21 7.72 -1.25
CA ARG A 156 17.94 7.33 -0.04
C ARG A 156 19.44 7.48 -0.25
N GLY A 157 20.06 8.21 0.65
CA GLY A 157 21.51 8.31 0.78
C GLY A 157 21.99 7.67 2.08
N ARG A 158 23.11 6.95 2.05
CA ARG A 158 23.71 6.32 3.22
C ARG A 158 25.24 6.41 3.16
N LEU A 159 25.84 6.74 4.29
CA LEU A 159 27.26 6.61 4.53
C LEU A 159 27.47 5.48 5.52
N GLN A 160 28.10 4.43 5.08
CA GLN A 160 28.44 3.27 5.90
C GLN A 160 29.92 3.34 6.24
N SER A 161 30.24 3.12 7.50
CA SER A 161 31.60 3.03 8.03
C SER A 161 31.75 1.71 8.75
N SER A 162 32.73 0.91 8.38
CA SER A 162 33.01 -0.37 9.03
C SER A 162 34.49 -0.47 9.39
N GLY A 163 34.77 -0.89 10.62
CA GLY A 163 36.09 -1.09 11.11
C GLY A 163 36.15 -2.26 12.07
N SER A 164 37.32 -2.93 12.10
CA SER A 164 37.61 -3.95 13.08
C SER A 164 38.93 -3.64 13.78
N THR A 165 39.13 -4.23 14.95
CA THR A 165 40.36 -4.04 15.71
C THR A 165 41.59 -4.44 14.87
N GLY A 166 42.49 -3.49 14.62
CA GLY A 166 43.72 -3.72 13.85
C GLY A 166 43.61 -3.55 12.34
N GLN A 167 42.43 -3.13 11.81
CA GLN A 167 42.24 -2.87 10.38
C GLN A 167 41.84 -1.41 10.12
N ALA A 168 42.14 -0.92 8.93
CA ALA A 168 41.70 0.40 8.49
C ALA A 168 40.17 0.45 8.37
N THR A 169 39.58 1.57 8.78
CA THR A 169 38.13 1.80 8.64
C THR A 169 37.77 1.97 7.16
N LEU A 170 36.83 1.15 6.68
CA LEU A 170 36.27 1.25 5.34
C LEU A 170 35.06 2.17 5.36
N GLN A 171 34.96 3.07 4.40
CA GLN A 171 33.80 3.93 4.20
C GLN A 171 33.21 3.72 2.82
N ASP A 172 31.90 3.64 2.75
CA ASP A 172 31.15 3.50 1.51
C ASP A 172 29.95 4.46 1.50
N LEU A 173 29.83 5.22 0.41
CA LEU A 173 28.72 6.13 0.19
C LEU A 173 27.73 5.53 -0.81
N ILE A 174 26.57 5.19 -0.33
CA ILE A 174 25.48 4.65 -1.13
C ILE A 174 24.47 5.76 -1.39
N ASN A 175 24.25 6.10 -2.65
CA ASN A 175 23.29 7.11 -3.09
C ASN A 175 22.34 6.48 -4.11
N ARG A 176 21.05 6.33 -3.75
CA ARG A 176 20.07 5.64 -4.59
C ARG A 176 18.79 6.44 -4.76
N THR A 177 18.43 6.71 -6.00
CA THR A 177 17.10 7.18 -6.37
C THR A 177 16.27 5.98 -6.80
N TYR A 178 15.33 5.56 -5.96
CA TYR A 178 14.48 4.41 -6.25
C TYR A 178 13.37 4.74 -7.22
N THR A 179 12.75 5.89 -7.06
CA THR A 179 11.74 6.41 -7.99
C THR A 179 11.85 7.92 -8.10
N LEU A 180 11.65 8.45 -9.28
CA LEU A 180 11.46 9.87 -9.57
C LEU A 180 10.68 9.96 -10.88
N GLY A 181 9.37 9.94 -10.79
CA GLY A 181 8.50 9.81 -11.96
C GLY A 181 7.34 10.80 -11.97
N LEU A 182 7.03 11.26 -13.14
CA LEU A 182 5.89 12.11 -13.45
C LEU A 182 4.83 11.28 -14.19
N ASN A 183 3.63 11.17 -13.63
CA ASN A 183 2.54 10.35 -14.15
C ASN A 183 1.32 11.20 -14.45
N TYR A 184 0.75 11.03 -15.64
CA TYR A 184 -0.52 11.62 -16.03
C TYR A 184 -1.66 10.65 -15.74
N VAL A 185 -2.52 11.00 -14.79
CA VAL A 185 -3.64 10.16 -14.33
C VAL A 185 -4.93 10.95 -14.42
N ASN A 186 -5.62 10.83 -15.54
CA ASN A 186 -6.93 11.45 -15.76
C ASN A 186 -7.98 10.35 -16.02
N PRO A 187 -8.96 10.13 -15.10
CA PRO A 187 -10.00 9.12 -15.28
C PRO A 187 -10.85 9.30 -16.54
N GLN A 188 -11.00 10.55 -17.00
CA GLN A 188 -11.81 10.88 -18.17
C GLN A 188 -11.00 10.83 -19.48
N SER A 189 -9.67 10.84 -19.40
CA SER A 189 -8.82 10.76 -20.59
C SER A 189 -8.73 9.35 -21.12
N ARG A 190 -8.64 9.24 -22.44
CA ARG A 190 -8.26 7.97 -23.08
C ARG A 190 -6.78 7.65 -22.92
N TRP A 191 -5.95 8.66 -22.65
CA TRP A 191 -4.52 8.54 -22.58
C TRP A 191 -4.01 8.50 -21.15
N THR A 192 -2.96 7.73 -20.92
CA THR A 192 -2.19 7.69 -19.69
C THR A 192 -0.71 7.64 -20.04
N PHE A 193 0.11 8.38 -19.30
CA PHE A 193 1.54 8.51 -19.56
C PHE A 193 2.30 8.51 -18.24
N GLY A 194 3.56 8.09 -18.33
CA GLY A 194 4.51 8.29 -17.26
C GLY A 194 5.91 8.41 -17.80
N VAL A 195 6.73 9.24 -17.18
CA VAL A 195 8.13 9.47 -17.56
C VAL A 195 9.00 9.64 -16.30
N GLY A 196 10.22 9.16 -16.36
CA GLY A 196 11.21 9.23 -15.30
C GLY A 196 11.67 7.86 -14.84
N ARG A 197 12.16 7.77 -13.61
CA ARG A 197 12.45 6.50 -12.92
C ARG A 197 11.19 6.01 -12.24
N LEU A 198 10.52 5.04 -12.83
CA LEU A 198 9.18 4.63 -12.39
C LEU A 198 8.96 3.12 -12.49
N TYR A 199 8.01 2.65 -11.69
CA TYR A 199 7.39 1.35 -11.87
C TYR A 199 6.21 1.49 -12.82
N LEU A 200 6.02 0.51 -13.69
CA LEU A 200 4.80 0.45 -14.49
C LEU A 200 3.60 0.13 -13.59
N PRO A 201 2.56 0.97 -13.56
CA PRO A 201 1.47 0.84 -12.61
C PRO A 201 0.72 -0.50 -12.65
N TRP A 202 0.78 -1.19 -13.80
CA TRP A 202 0.05 -2.42 -14.05
C TRP A 202 0.94 -3.66 -14.25
N ALA A 203 2.27 -3.51 -14.16
CA ALA A 203 3.22 -4.56 -14.44
C ALA A 203 4.28 -4.63 -13.34
N THR A 204 3.89 -5.18 -12.20
CA THR A 204 4.76 -5.33 -11.02
C THR A 204 5.83 -6.38 -11.20
N SER A 205 5.67 -7.28 -12.19
CA SER A 205 6.69 -8.23 -12.63
C SER A 205 7.90 -7.54 -13.28
N LEU A 206 7.70 -6.35 -13.83
CA LEU A 206 8.78 -5.56 -14.41
C LEU A 206 9.47 -4.74 -13.34
N GLN A 207 10.78 -4.66 -13.44
CA GLN A 207 11.59 -3.81 -12.58
C GLN A 207 11.35 -2.32 -12.88
N VAL A 208 11.94 -1.46 -12.06
CA VAL A 208 12.00 -0.02 -12.32
C VAL A 208 12.63 0.25 -13.67
N ILE A 209 12.05 1.17 -14.42
CA ILE A 209 12.61 1.66 -15.69
C ILE A 209 12.96 3.16 -15.57
N ASP A 210 14.10 3.53 -16.15
CA ASP A 210 14.50 4.91 -16.43
C ASP A 210 14.04 5.23 -17.86
N GLY A 211 12.81 5.70 -17.99
CA GLY A 211 12.18 5.87 -19.29
C GLY A 211 10.75 6.32 -19.19
N GLY A 212 9.83 5.65 -19.88
CA GLY A 212 8.44 6.01 -19.83
C GLY A 212 7.50 4.95 -20.37
N TYR A 213 6.24 5.24 -20.22
CA TYR A 213 5.16 4.46 -20.82
C TYR A 213 4.07 5.37 -21.39
N ALA A 214 3.36 4.85 -22.36
CA ALA A 214 2.15 5.46 -22.90
C ALA A 214 1.08 4.39 -23.08
N GLY A 215 -0.15 4.70 -22.69
CA GLY A 215 -1.29 3.80 -22.81
C GLY A 215 -2.52 4.54 -23.31
N ALA A 216 -3.36 3.82 -24.06
CA ALA A 216 -4.65 4.31 -24.57
C ALA A 216 -5.77 3.37 -24.18
N LYS A 217 -6.83 3.88 -23.54
CA LYS A 217 -8.10 3.18 -23.34
C LYS A 217 -8.79 3.00 -24.69
N VAL A 218 -8.99 1.77 -25.11
CA VAL A 218 -9.54 1.46 -26.45
C VAL A 218 -11.05 1.28 -26.36
N LYS A 219 -11.51 0.33 -25.55
CA LYS A 219 -12.94 0.03 -25.37
C LYS A 219 -13.19 -0.58 -24.00
N GLY A 220 -14.18 -0.04 -23.27
CA GLY A 220 -14.56 -0.55 -21.96
C GLY A 220 -13.37 -0.56 -20.97
N PRO A 221 -13.07 -1.70 -20.33
CA PRO A 221 -12.02 -1.83 -19.34
C PRO A 221 -10.60 -1.99 -19.93
N MET A 222 -10.45 -1.98 -21.26
CA MET A 222 -9.23 -2.34 -21.95
C MET A 222 -8.33 -1.12 -22.22
N THR A 223 -7.07 -1.22 -21.83
CA THR A 223 -6.01 -0.26 -22.14
C THR A 223 -4.87 -0.97 -22.89
N LEU A 224 -4.49 -0.45 -24.04
CA LEU A 224 -3.29 -0.85 -24.78
C LEU A 224 -2.17 0.14 -24.50
N GLY A 225 -0.94 -0.34 -24.37
CA GLY A 225 0.17 0.53 -24.13
C GLY A 225 1.52 -0.04 -24.53
N VAL A 226 2.50 0.86 -24.51
CA VAL A 226 3.91 0.55 -24.74
C VAL A 226 4.74 1.15 -23.63
N PHE A 227 5.90 0.57 -23.39
CA PHE A 227 6.89 1.07 -22.44
C PHE A 227 8.28 0.94 -23.02
N GLY A 228 9.20 1.78 -22.54
CA GLY A 228 10.59 1.70 -22.94
C GLY A 228 11.48 2.59 -22.11
N GLY A 229 12.75 2.22 -22.05
CA GLY A 229 13.75 2.94 -21.30
C GLY A 229 14.99 2.11 -21.03
N SER A 230 15.67 2.41 -19.93
CA SER A 230 16.82 1.71 -19.41
C SER A 230 16.46 1.07 -18.08
N SER A 231 16.98 -0.12 -17.79
CA SER A 231 16.91 -0.72 -16.46
C SER A 231 18.10 -0.24 -15.67
N PRO A 232 17.91 0.35 -14.46
CA PRO A 232 19.03 0.76 -13.62
C PRO A 232 19.93 -0.42 -13.27
N ASP A 233 21.19 -0.13 -12.94
CA ASP A 233 22.11 -1.15 -12.44
C ASP A 233 21.55 -1.82 -11.17
N PRO A 234 21.45 -3.15 -11.11
CA PRO A 234 20.82 -3.84 -10.00
C PRO A 234 21.57 -3.71 -8.67
N THR A 235 22.84 -3.35 -8.73
CA THR A 235 23.70 -3.23 -7.53
C THR A 235 23.76 -1.79 -7.04
N ALA A 236 24.14 -0.86 -7.93
CA ALA A 236 24.36 0.53 -7.58
C ALA A 236 23.10 1.42 -7.73
N TRP A 237 22.10 0.96 -8.47
CA TRP A 237 20.90 1.73 -8.84
C TRP A 237 21.20 2.99 -9.66
N ASN A 238 22.38 3.04 -10.26
CA ASN A 238 22.74 4.11 -11.19
C ASN A 238 22.03 3.91 -12.54
N TYR A 239 21.87 5.00 -13.26
CA TYR A 239 21.44 4.97 -14.65
C TYR A 239 22.44 4.20 -15.49
N ASP A 240 21.97 3.21 -16.23
CA ASP A 240 22.82 2.39 -17.12
C ASP A 240 22.21 2.38 -18.53
N PRO A 241 22.74 3.21 -19.46
CA PRO A 241 22.23 3.29 -20.83
C PRO A 241 22.49 2.02 -21.65
N SER A 242 23.35 1.13 -21.19
CA SER A 242 23.63 -0.15 -21.85
C SER A 242 22.54 -1.20 -21.60
N ARG A 243 21.76 -1.06 -20.52
CA ARG A 243 20.68 -1.96 -20.14
C ARG A 243 19.34 -1.40 -20.56
N ARG A 244 18.93 -1.66 -21.78
CA ARG A 244 17.68 -1.15 -22.33
C ARG A 244 16.57 -2.19 -22.19
N ILE A 245 15.33 -1.71 -22.08
CA ILE A 245 14.12 -2.52 -22.03
C ILE A 245 13.02 -1.83 -22.82
N GLY A 246 12.20 -2.60 -23.51
CA GLY A 246 11.03 -2.09 -24.21
C GLY A 246 10.02 -3.17 -24.47
N GLY A 247 8.77 -2.76 -24.64
CA GLY A 247 7.70 -3.72 -24.90
C GLY A 247 6.32 -3.09 -25.03
N GLY A 248 5.33 -3.94 -25.17
CA GLY A 248 3.93 -3.58 -25.22
C GLY A 248 3.09 -4.39 -24.25
N PHE A 249 1.96 -3.84 -23.84
CA PHE A 249 1.05 -4.48 -22.89
C PHE A 249 -0.42 -4.21 -23.22
N VAL A 250 -1.25 -5.10 -22.74
CA VAL A 250 -2.70 -4.97 -22.67
C VAL A 250 -3.11 -5.07 -21.20
N ASN A 251 -3.85 -4.10 -20.72
CA ASN A 251 -4.42 -4.13 -19.36
C ASN A 251 -5.94 -4.17 -19.44
N PHE A 252 -6.54 -5.03 -18.65
CA PHE A 252 -7.98 -5.12 -18.42
C PHE A 252 -8.23 -4.79 -16.95
N GLN A 253 -8.92 -3.70 -16.69
CA GLN A 253 -9.23 -3.27 -15.33
C GLN A 253 -10.68 -2.85 -15.20
N GLY A 254 -11.38 -3.38 -14.19
CA GLY A 254 -12.79 -3.05 -14.00
C GLY A 254 -13.36 -3.55 -12.70
N GLY A 255 -14.66 -3.31 -12.54
CA GLY A 255 -15.40 -3.74 -11.37
C GLY A 255 -15.32 -2.76 -10.20
N SER A 256 -15.76 -3.22 -9.04
CA SER A 256 -15.81 -2.46 -7.78
C SER A 256 -15.29 -3.32 -6.65
N PHE A 257 -14.54 -2.74 -5.72
CA PHE A 257 -14.04 -3.43 -4.53
C PHE A 257 -15.14 -3.95 -3.60
N GLU A 258 -16.33 -3.38 -3.69
CA GLU A 258 -17.49 -3.86 -2.92
C GLU A 258 -18.04 -5.20 -3.43
N ASN A 259 -17.87 -5.50 -4.73
CA ASN A 259 -18.32 -6.73 -5.35
C ASN A 259 -17.16 -7.53 -5.94
N LEU A 260 -16.89 -7.32 -7.22
CA LEU A 260 -15.80 -7.93 -7.95
C LEU A 260 -14.94 -6.83 -8.56
N TRP A 261 -13.69 -6.74 -8.13
CA TRP A 261 -12.69 -5.90 -8.76
C TRP A 261 -11.61 -6.78 -9.40
N TYR A 262 -11.17 -6.41 -10.58
CA TYR A 262 -10.10 -7.10 -11.28
C TYR A 262 -9.19 -6.13 -12.03
N SER A 263 -7.92 -6.48 -12.10
CA SER A 263 -6.91 -5.86 -12.96
C SER A 263 -6.00 -6.98 -13.47
N SER A 264 -5.89 -7.11 -14.79
CA SER A 264 -5.00 -8.09 -15.41
C SER A 264 -4.23 -7.42 -16.54
N THR A 265 -2.91 -7.51 -16.49
CA THR A 265 -2.00 -6.97 -17.50
C THR A 265 -1.22 -8.12 -18.08
N THR A 266 -1.18 -8.21 -19.40
CA THR A 266 -0.33 -9.16 -20.12
C THR A 266 0.46 -8.39 -21.17
N GLY A 267 1.73 -8.71 -21.30
CA GLY A 267 2.60 -8.02 -22.24
C GLY A 267 3.77 -8.87 -22.72
N LEU A 268 4.42 -8.32 -23.72
CA LEU A 268 5.64 -8.85 -24.32
C LEU A 268 6.70 -7.76 -24.32
N GLY A 269 7.94 -8.13 -24.14
CA GLY A 269 9.05 -7.19 -24.18
C GLY A 269 10.39 -7.86 -24.42
N GLU A 270 11.37 -7.01 -24.61
CA GLU A 270 12.76 -7.42 -24.77
C GLU A 270 13.67 -6.53 -23.93
N SER A 271 14.65 -7.16 -23.28
CA SER A 271 15.78 -6.45 -22.69
C SER A 271 17.01 -6.55 -23.57
N PHE A 272 17.84 -5.51 -23.56
CA PHE A 272 19.04 -5.41 -24.35
C PHE A 272 20.25 -5.11 -23.44
N ARG A 273 21.41 -5.60 -23.86
CA ARG A 273 22.69 -5.19 -23.30
C ARG A 273 23.52 -4.60 -24.44
N GLY A 274 23.70 -3.26 -24.43
CA GLY A 274 24.21 -2.52 -25.57
C GLY A 274 23.23 -2.59 -26.75
N THR A 275 23.66 -3.14 -27.86
CA THR A 275 22.86 -3.33 -29.09
C THR A 275 22.30 -4.76 -29.21
N THR A 276 22.64 -5.66 -28.29
CA THR A 276 22.29 -7.07 -28.40
C THR A 276 21.09 -7.40 -27.51
N VAL A 277 20.16 -8.20 -28.03
CA VAL A 277 19.04 -8.75 -27.25
C VAL A 277 19.62 -9.65 -26.16
N ASP A 278 19.32 -9.33 -24.93
CA ASP A 278 19.73 -10.08 -23.73
C ASP A 278 18.65 -11.08 -23.33
N ARG A 279 17.38 -10.63 -23.32
CA ARG A 279 16.27 -11.47 -22.86
C ARG A 279 14.94 -11.02 -23.45
N PRO A 280 14.36 -11.76 -24.41
CA PRO A 280 12.96 -11.64 -24.74
C PRO A 280 12.11 -12.26 -23.62
N PHE A 281 10.98 -11.62 -23.29
CA PHE A 281 10.09 -12.07 -22.21
C PHE A 281 8.62 -11.80 -22.51
N ALA A 282 7.77 -12.62 -21.91
CA ALA A 282 6.35 -12.38 -21.75
C ALA A 282 6.03 -12.27 -20.27
N PHE A 283 5.11 -11.37 -19.91
CA PHE A 283 4.71 -11.21 -18.53
C PHE A 283 3.19 -11.12 -18.36
N THR A 284 2.72 -11.49 -17.20
CA THR A 284 1.34 -11.25 -16.77
C THR A 284 1.31 -10.90 -15.30
N ASP A 285 0.51 -9.90 -14.97
CA ASP A 285 0.22 -9.43 -13.61
C ASP A 285 -1.29 -9.34 -13.45
N SER A 286 -1.83 -10.10 -12.53
CA SER A 286 -3.28 -10.17 -12.31
C SER A 286 -3.60 -9.99 -10.84
N SER A 287 -4.61 -9.19 -10.56
CA SER A 287 -5.15 -8.99 -9.23
C SER A 287 -6.66 -9.05 -9.31
N ILE A 288 -7.27 -9.93 -8.52
CA ILE A 288 -8.71 -10.15 -8.46
C ILE A 288 -9.14 -10.10 -7.01
N SER A 289 -10.20 -9.37 -6.73
CA SER A 289 -10.80 -9.30 -5.39
C SER A 289 -12.31 -9.44 -5.50
N TYR A 290 -12.88 -10.39 -4.78
CA TYR A 290 -14.32 -10.61 -4.71
C TYR A 290 -14.80 -10.37 -3.28
N LYS A 291 -15.39 -9.22 -3.05
CA LYS A 291 -15.82 -8.77 -1.72
C LYS A 291 -14.68 -8.92 -0.69
N ARG A 292 -15.02 -9.44 0.51
CA ARG A 292 -14.04 -9.85 1.53
C ARG A 292 -13.67 -11.33 1.43
N PHE A 293 -14.40 -12.08 0.61
CA PHE A 293 -14.33 -13.55 0.58
C PHE A 293 -13.06 -14.05 -0.08
N PHE A 294 -12.66 -13.43 -1.20
CA PHE A 294 -11.57 -13.95 -2.03
C PHE A 294 -10.67 -12.83 -2.55
N SER A 295 -9.37 -13.03 -2.50
CA SER A 295 -8.42 -12.22 -3.24
C SER A 295 -7.32 -13.10 -3.84
N LEU A 296 -6.95 -12.79 -5.08
CA LEU A 296 -5.88 -13.44 -5.82
C LEU A 296 -4.96 -12.36 -6.35
N TYR A 297 -3.67 -12.56 -6.15
CA TYR A 297 -2.61 -11.82 -6.83
C TYR A 297 -1.70 -12.82 -7.53
N HIS A 298 -1.44 -12.61 -8.80
CA HIS A 298 -0.54 -13.44 -9.60
C HIS A 298 0.33 -12.55 -10.46
N SER A 299 1.64 -12.76 -10.39
CA SER A 299 2.65 -12.11 -11.21
C SER A 299 3.56 -13.17 -11.77
N MET A 300 3.76 -13.19 -13.09
CA MET A 300 4.54 -14.21 -13.77
C MET A 300 5.32 -13.58 -14.93
N GLN A 301 6.54 -14.05 -15.13
CA GLN A 301 7.36 -13.74 -16.28
C GLN A 301 7.94 -15.03 -16.87
N ILE A 302 7.77 -15.22 -18.16
CA ILE A 302 8.40 -16.27 -18.96
C ILE A 302 9.44 -15.59 -19.83
N ASP A 303 10.65 -16.10 -19.84
CA ASP A 303 11.74 -15.51 -20.59
C ASP A 303 12.70 -16.54 -21.19
N ARG A 304 13.56 -16.06 -22.09
CA ARG A 304 14.64 -16.83 -22.67
C ARG A 304 15.96 -16.05 -22.53
N PRO A 305 16.73 -16.33 -21.46
CA PRO A 305 18.01 -15.66 -21.26
C PRO A 305 18.98 -15.98 -22.39
N ARG A 306 19.82 -15.01 -22.75
CA ARG A 306 20.91 -15.23 -23.67
C ARG A 306 21.93 -16.19 -23.05
N PRO A 307 22.44 -17.18 -23.80
CA PRO A 307 23.51 -18.04 -23.32
C PRO A 307 24.75 -17.22 -22.98
N ASN A 308 25.31 -17.44 -21.79
CA ASN A 308 26.64 -16.92 -21.47
C ASN A 308 27.70 -17.78 -22.16
N PRO A 309 28.81 -17.21 -22.64
CA PRO A 309 29.90 -17.95 -23.20
C PRO A 309 30.37 -19.04 -22.22
N GLY A 310 30.44 -20.29 -22.70
CA GLY A 310 30.90 -21.44 -21.89
C GLY A 310 29.82 -22.09 -20.97
N THR A 311 28.58 -21.62 -20.99
CA THR A 311 27.47 -22.26 -20.28
C THR A 311 26.45 -22.86 -21.25
N PRO A 312 25.81 -23.98 -20.89
CA PRO A 312 24.72 -24.51 -21.70
C PRO A 312 23.61 -23.50 -21.89
N PRO A 313 22.98 -23.41 -23.08
CA PRO A 313 21.90 -22.50 -23.32
C PRO A 313 20.69 -22.82 -22.43
N VAL A 314 20.22 -21.85 -21.69
CA VAL A 314 18.98 -21.93 -20.92
C VAL A 314 17.81 -21.76 -21.91
N GLY A 315 16.94 -22.74 -22.00
CA GLY A 315 15.75 -22.67 -22.86
C GLY A 315 14.72 -21.64 -22.39
N THR A 316 13.71 -21.43 -23.21
CA THR A 316 12.53 -20.65 -22.81
C THR A 316 11.84 -21.33 -21.64
N GLY A 317 11.54 -20.59 -20.59
CA GLY A 317 10.86 -21.12 -19.43
C GLY A 317 10.47 -20.04 -18.42
N LEU A 318 9.89 -20.48 -17.32
CA LEU A 318 9.48 -19.60 -16.23
C LEU A 318 10.70 -18.90 -15.65
N GLY A 319 10.73 -17.56 -15.71
CA GLY A 319 11.76 -16.72 -15.11
C GLY A 319 11.45 -16.41 -13.66
N GLN A 320 10.20 -15.97 -13.42
CA GLN A 320 9.69 -15.72 -12.07
C GLN A 320 8.17 -15.95 -12.01
N SER A 321 7.68 -16.33 -10.84
CA SER A 321 6.25 -16.47 -10.56
C SER A 321 5.97 -16.20 -9.10
N PHE A 322 4.97 -15.35 -8.84
CA PHE A 322 4.41 -15.07 -7.53
C PHE A 322 2.91 -15.27 -7.60
N LEU A 323 2.39 -16.16 -6.79
CA LEU A 323 0.96 -16.35 -6.63
C LEU A 323 0.61 -16.23 -5.15
N THR A 324 -0.35 -15.40 -4.84
CA THR A 324 -0.96 -15.31 -3.51
C THR A 324 -2.46 -15.44 -3.67
N VAL A 325 -3.03 -16.41 -3.00
CA VAL A 325 -4.48 -16.61 -2.91
C VAL A 325 -4.87 -16.46 -1.45
N ARG A 326 -5.87 -15.66 -1.18
CA ARG A 326 -6.45 -15.51 0.16
C ARG A 326 -7.94 -15.74 0.09
N ILE A 327 -8.45 -16.57 0.99
CA ILE A 327 -9.87 -16.88 1.15
C ILE A 327 -10.27 -16.56 2.58
N GLN A 328 -11.37 -15.83 2.74
CA GLN A 328 -11.94 -15.49 4.03
C GLN A 328 -13.40 -15.97 4.09
N PRO A 329 -13.63 -17.28 4.37
CA PRO A 329 -14.97 -17.87 4.35
C PRO A 329 -15.90 -17.22 5.36
N ILE A 330 -15.38 -16.85 6.52
CA ILE A 330 -16.06 -16.12 7.58
C ILE A 330 -15.13 -15.02 8.12
N GLU A 331 -15.68 -14.04 8.79
CA GLU A 331 -14.89 -12.89 9.31
C GLU A 331 -13.75 -13.31 10.22
N ARG A 332 -13.89 -14.43 10.91
CA ARG A 332 -12.92 -14.95 11.90
C ARG A 332 -11.85 -15.85 11.30
N LEU A 333 -12.05 -16.39 10.08
CA LEU A 333 -11.14 -17.34 9.46
C LEU A 333 -10.61 -16.78 8.14
N SER A 334 -9.30 -16.64 8.04
CA SER A 334 -8.58 -16.32 6.81
C SER A 334 -7.59 -17.44 6.48
N LEU A 335 -7.63 -17.91 5.26
CA LEU A 335 -6.72 -18.91 4.70
C LEU A 335 -5.92 -18.26 3.58
N ASP A 336 -4.64 -18.56 3.49
CA ASP A 336 -3.78 -18.09 2.42
C ASP A 336 -2.96 -19.23 1.83
N ALA A 337 -2.69 -19.14 0.54
CA ALA A 337 -1.80 -20.02 -0.19
C ALA A 337 -0.90 -19.17 -1.08
N ASN A 338 0.40 -19.49 -1.06
CA ASN A 338 1.40 -18.73 -1.79
C ASN A 338 2.28 -19.70 -2.59
N HIS A 339 2.66 -19.26 -3.79
CA HIS A 339 3.68 -19.88 -4.61
C HIS A 339 4.71 -18.84 -5.01
N THR A 340 5.97 -19.17 -4.86
CA THR A 340 7.09 -18.30 -5.23
C THR A 340 8.10 -19.11 -6.02
N TYR A 341 8.51 -18.59 -7.16
CA TYR A 341 9.52 -19.16 -8.01
C TYR A 341 10.40 -18.07 -8.63
N PHE A 342 11.71 -18.29 -8.64
CA PHE A 342 12.69 -17.49 -9.38
C PHE A 342 13.70 -18.40 -10.05
N ARG A 343 14.02 -18.15 -11.31
CA ARG A 343 15.14 -18.83 -11.97
C ARG A 343 16.46 -18.18 -11.58
N ASP A 344 16.50 -16.87 -11.63
CA ASP A 344 17.65 -16.06 -11.26
C ASP A 344 17.29 -15.26 -10.03
N ILE A 345 18.05 -15.37 -8.95
CA ILE A 345 17.87 -14.49 -7.81
C ILE A 345 18.33 -13.10 -8.26
N PRO A 346 17.43 -12.11 -8.36
CA PRO A 346 17.89 -10.75 -8.58
C PRO A 346 18.85 -10.43 -7.43
N THR A 347 20.07 -10.03 -7.73
CA THR A 347 21.04 -9.54 -6.75
C THR A 347 20.54 -8.22 -6.19
N TYR A 348 19.51 -8.28 -5.35
CA TYR A 348 19.08 -7.16 -4.55
C TYR A 348 20.01 -7.02 -3.37
N ASP A 349 20.14 -5.79 -2.96
CA ASP A 349 20.88 -5.28 -1.83
C ASP A 349 21.15 -6.33 -0.74
N VAL A 350 22.40 -6.73 -0.61
CA VAL A 350 22.89 -7.64 0.45
C VAL A 350 22.46 -7.15 1.85
N ASN A 351 22.20 -5.85 2.00
CA ASN A 351 21.74 -5.24 3.23
C ASN A 351 20.25 -5.54 3.57
N LEU A 352 19.51 -6.20 2.69
CA LEU A 352 18.20 -6.75 3.01
C LEU A 352 18.27 -8.12 3.71
N LEU A 353 19.47 -8.69 3.83
CA LEU A 353 19.72 -10.00 4.47
C LEU A 353 19.32 -10.10 5.95
N GLY A 354 19.13 -9.00 6.64
CA GLY A 354 18.71 -8.99 8.05
C GLY A 354 17.26 -8.58 8.31
N THR A 355 16.49 -8.25 7.28
CA THR A 355 15.15 -7.65 7.47
C THR A 355 13.98 -8.65 7.36
N GLY A 356 14.25 -9.95 7.22
CA GLY A 356 13.22 -10.98 6.99
C GLY A 356 12.58 -10.91 5.59
N LEU A 357 12.98 -9.96 4.75
CA LEU A 357 12.54 -9.87 3.36
C LEU A 357 13.19 -10.96 2.50
N LEU A 358 14.43 -11.32 2.80
CA LEU A 358 15.11 -12.42 2.13
C LEU A 358 14.47 -13.77 2.39
N ASP A 359 13.88 -13.99 3.55
CA ASP A 359 13.16 -15.22 3.84
C ASP A 359 12.02 -15.44 2.85
N LYS A 360 11.37 -14.37 2.38
CA LYS A 360 10.36 -14.46 1.32
C LYS A 360 10.96 -14.74 -0.06
N TYR A 361 12.13 -14.21 -0.36
CA TYR A 361 12.78 -14.37 -1.67
C TYR A 361 13.61 -15.67 -1.78
N LEU A 362 14.15 -16.17 -0.67
CA LEU A 362 14.85 -17.44 -0.64
C LEU A 362 13.88 -18.64 -0.64
N PHE A 363 12.62 -18.42 -0.27
CA PHE A 363 11.63 -19.46 -0.26
C PHE A 363 11.04 -19.64 -1.66
N GLN A 364 11.56 -20.61 -2.40
CA GLN A 364 11.00 -21.04 -3.66
C GLN A 364 10.14 -22.29 -3.46
N GLY A 365 8.85 -22.19 -3.66
CA GLY A 365 7.95 -23.31 -3.48
C GLY A 365 6.52 -22.88 -3.13
N PHE A 366 5.83 -23.78 -2.47
CA PHE A 366 4.45 -23.56 -2.05
C PHE A 366 4.38 -23.39 -0.53
N SER A 367 3.55 -22.47 -0.09
CA SER A 367 3.17 -22.35 1.31
C SER A 367 1.67 -22.15 1.45
N ALA A 368 1.10 -22.68 2.52
CA ALA A 368 -0.27 -22.46 2.91
C ALA A 368 -0.33 -22.06 4.37
N GLY A 369 -1.22 -21.16 4.70
CA GLY A 369 -1.39 -20.64 6.04
C GLY A 369 -2.84 -20.40 6.38
N GLY A 370 -3.07 -20.16 7.67
CA GLY A 370 -4.38 -19.80 8.16
C GLY A 370 -4.29 -18.97 9.43
N ARG A 371 -5.30 -18.16 9.62
CA ARG A 371 -5.48 -17.32 10.80
C ARG A 371 -6.92 -17.45 11.27
N LEU A 372 -7.11 -17.80 12.55
CA LEU A 372 -8.39 -17.97 13.18
C LEU A 372 -8.52 -17.03 14.38
N GLN A 373 -9.54 -16.20 14.37
CA GLN A 373 -9.91 -15.37 15.53
C GLN A 373 -10.77 -16.20 16.49
N LEU A 374 -10.26 -16.44 17.69
CA LEU A 374 -10.89 -17.18 18.75
C LEU A 374 -11.62 -16.22 19.73
N PRO A 375 -12.51 -16.73 20.59
CA PRO A 375 -13.06 -15.97 21.70
C PRO A 375 -11.96 -15.34 22.57
N LEU A 376 -12.34 -14.37 23.40
CA LEU A 376 -11.43 -13.65 24.32
C LEU A 376 -10.26 -12.93 23.61
N ARG A 377 -10.43 -12.60 22.31
CA ARG A 377 -9.44 -11.87 21.47
C ARG A 377 -8.15 -12.64 21.20
N PHE A 378 -8.18 -13.95 21.34
CA PHE A 378 -7.09 -14.78 20.85
C PHE A 378 -7.12 -14.91 19.34
N ILE A 379 -5.94 -14.99 18.75
CA ILE A 379 -5.75 -15.22 17.31
C ILE A 379 -4.73 -16.35 17.19
N ALA A 380 -5.20 -17.50 16.74
CA ALA A 380 -4.32 -18.60 16.36
C ALA A 380 -3.95 -18.47 14.87
N TYR A 381 -2.70 -18.71 14.54
CA TYR A 381 -2.24 -18.72 13.17
C TYR A 381 -1.18 -19.81 12.95
N GLY A 382 -1.10 -20.27 11.70
CA GLY A 382 -0.10 -21.25 11.33
C GLY A 382 0.12 -21.26 9.83
N SER A 383 1.29 -21.69 9.42
CA SER A 383 1.65 -21.89 8.03
C SER A 383 2.59 -23.08 7.88
N VAL A 384 2.49 -23.73 6.74
CA VAL A 384 3.38 -24.76 6.28
C VAL A 384 3.83 -24.44 4.86
N GLY A 385 5.10 -24.63 4.57
CA GLY A 385 5.64 -24.40 3.24
C GLY A 385 6.67 -25.44 2.87
N GLN A 386 6.70 -25.76 1.60
CA GLN A 386 7.68 -26.67 1.01
C GLN A 386 8.40 -25.94 -0.12
N SER A 387 9.73 -25.91 -0.02
CA SER A 387 10.60 -25.38 -1.08
C SER A 387 11.60 -26.41 -1.56
N SER A 388 12.04 -26.25 -2.80
CA SER A 388 13.11 -27.06 -3.36
C SER A 388 13.87 -26.26 -4.40
N ASN A 389 15.18 -26.36 -4.40
CA ASN A 389 16.04 -25.86 -5.46
C ASN A 389 16.57 -27.06 -6.28
N SER A 390 16.95 -26.82 -7.52
CA SER A 390 17.47 -27.86 -8.41
C SER A 390 18.75 -28.56 -7.89
N SER A 391 19.49 -27.88 -7.01
CA SER A 391 20.69 -28.43 -6.35
C SER A 391 20.41 -29.10 -5.01
N ASP A 392 19.17 -29.08 -4.52
CA ASP A 392 18.84 -29.62 -3.20
C ASP A 392 18.69 -31.15 -3.25
N THR A 393 19.37 -31.85 -2.36
CA THR A 393 19.22 -33.30 -2.18
C THR A 393 17.91 -33.66 -1.48
N LYS A 394 17.31 -32.71 -0.75
CA LYS A 394 16.07 -32.86 0.02
C LYS A 394 15.22 -31.64 -0.10
N LYS A 395 13.93 -31.79 -0.28
CA LYS A 395 12.97 -30.68 -0.22
C LYS A 395 12.95 -30.07 1.18
N SER A 396 12.98 -28.75 1.25
CA SER A 396 12.92 -28.03 2.50
C SER A 396 11.47 -27.93 2.98
N LEU A 397 11.24 -28.19 4.25
CA LEU A 397 9.95 -28.04 4.92
C LEU A 397 10.05 -26.93 5.95
N ASN A 398 9.17 -25.94 5.87
CA ASN A 398 9.07 -24.85 6.82
C ASN A 398 7.68 -24.85 7.48
N THR A 399 7.63 -24.85 8.79
CA THR A 399 6.39 -24.78 9.56
C THR A 399 6.46 -23.62 10.54
N SER A 400 5.39 -22.88 10.66
CA SER A 400 5.28 -21.79 11.63
C SER A 400 3.88 -21.79 12.24
N TYR A 401 3.79 -21.65 13.54
CA TYR A 401 2.52 -21.47 14.23
C TYR A 401 2.67 -20.57 15.43
N GLY A 402 1.60 -19.93 15.81
CA GLY A 402 1.62 -19.00 16.94
C GLY A 402 0.23 -18.64 17.44
N LEU A 403 0.26 -17.97 18.55
CA LEU A 403 -0.92 -17.49 19.24
C LEU A 403 -0.69 -16.04 19.65
N THR A 404 -1.62 -15.18 19.27
CA THR A 404 -1.63 -13.77 19.69
C THR A 404 -2.82 -13.53 20.61
N LEU A 405 -2.61 -12.85 21.72
CA LEU A 405 -3.67 -12.21 22.51
C LEU A 405 -3.68 -10.73 22.13
N ASP A 406 -4.68 -10.32 21.35
CA ASP A 406 -4.70 -8.99 20.71
C ASP A 406 -4.84 -7.84 21.72
N ARG A 407 -5.52 -8.06 22.84
CA ARG A 407 -5.65 -7.07 23.90
C ARG A 407 -5.91 -7.73 25.25
N LEU A 408 -4.96 -7.59 26.15
CA LEU A 408 -5.11 -8.07 27.52
C LEU A 408 -6.03 -7.12 28.31
N TRP A 409 -7.30 -7.48 28.46
CA TRP A 409 -8.35 -6.67 29.13
C TRP A 409 -8.36 -5.20 28.70
N ARG A 410 -8.19 -4.30 29.68
CA ARG A 410 -8.18 -2.83 29.48
C ARG A 410 -6.76 -2.26 29.37
N THR A 411 -5.73 -3.08 29.49
CA THR A 411 -4.33 -2.62 29.51
C THR A 411 -3.82 -2.19 28.12
N GLY A 412 -4.48 -2.63 27.04
CA GLY A 412 -4.00 -2.40 25.67
C GLY A 412 -2.75 -3.21 25.30
N VAL A 413 -2.28 -4.10 26.19
CA VAL A 413 -1.10 -4.94 25.92
C VAL A 413 -1.49 -6.08 24.98
N ARG A 414 -0.68 -6.28 23.95
CA ARG A 414 -0.73 -7.43 23.04
C ARG A 414 0.41 -8.38 23.38
N LEU A 415 0.11 -9.67 23.40
CA LEU A 415 1.09 -10.74 23.58
C LEU A 415 1.08 -11.63 22.36
N ASP A 416 2.25 -12.01 21.88
CA ASP A 416 2.41 -12.94 20.77
C ASP A 416 3.46 -13.99 21.12
N ALA A 417 3.14 -15.24 20.83
CA ALA A 417 4.08 -16.36 20.96
C ALA A 417 4.10 -17.11 19.62
N ARG A 418 5.27 -17.23 19.03
CA ARG A 418 5.48 -17.89 17.74
C ARG A 418 6.56 -18.95 17.83
N PHE A 419 6.30 -20.06 17.20
CA PHE A 419 7.26 -21.14 16.95
C PHE A 419 7.39 -21.39 15.46
N SER A 420 8.62 -21.51 14.98
CA SER A 420 8.92 -21.88 13.59
C SER A 420 9.97 -22.97 13.56
N ARG A 421 9.83 -23.90 12.61
CA ARG A 421 10.80 -24.94 12.34
C ARG A 421 11.04 -25.00 10.84
N PHE A 422 12.27 -25.05 10.44
CA PHE A 422 12.65 -25.35 9.06
C PHE A 422 13.59 -26.57 9.02
N ASN A 423 13.47 -27.34 7.94
CA ASN A 423 14.30 -28.49 7.67
C ASN A 423 14.65 -28.45 6.19
N SER A 424 15.92 -28.32 5.88
CA SER A 424 16.45 -28.19 4.51
C SER A 424 17.60 -29.14 4.29
N SER A 425 18.12 -29.21 3.06
CA SER A 425 19.27 -30.03 2.71
C SER A 425 20.56 -29.60 3.39
N PHE A 426 20.66 -28.33 3.81
CA PHE A 426 21.87 -27.73 4.39
C PHE A 426 21.72 -27.27 5.85
N ALA A 427 20.52 -27.22 6.40
CA ALA A 427 20.33 -26.92 7.81
C ALA A 427 18.97 -27.33 8.33
N ASP A 428 18.92 -27.72 9.58
CA ASP A 428 17.71 -27.83 10.39
C ASP A 428 17.72 -26.75 11.45
N GLY A 429 16.57 -26.13 11.69
CA GLY A 429 16.51 -25.08 12.67
C GLY A 429 15.14 -24.91 13.33
N THR A 430 15.19 -24.33 14.52
CA THR A 430 14.02 -23.92 15.27
C THR A 430 14.17 -22.46 15.71
N TYR A 431 13.06 -21.76 15.68
CA TYR A 431 12.99 -20.36 16.06
C TYR A 431 11.76 -20.14 16.93
N ARG A 432 11.94 -19.56 18.10
CA ARG A 432 10.88 -19.23 19.06
C ARG A 432 10.92 -17.76 19.36
N THR A 433 9.79 -17.09 19.34
CA THR A 433 9.70 -15.69 19.74
C THR A 433 8.53 -15.44 20.64
N TYR A 434 8.71 -14.53 21.56
CA TYR A 434 7.71 -13.99 22.47
C TYR A 434 7.76 -12.48 22.35
N THR A 435 6.64 -11.88 22.01
CA THR A 435 6.56 -10.42 21.82
C THR A 435 5.50 -9.83 22.72
N ILE A 436 5.85 -8.76 23.38
CA ILE A 436 4.95 -7.91 24.15
C ILE A 436 4.90 -6.57 23.47
N SER A 437 3.70 -6.12 23.10
CA SER A 437 3.50 -4.83 22.43
C SER A 437 2.47 -4.02 23.20
N ARG A 438 2.66 -2.72 23.28
CA ARG A 438 1.68 -1.80 23.86
C ARG A 438 1.67 -0.47 23.13
N ASP A 439 0.45 -0.05 22.79
CA ASP A 439 0.18 1.30 22.29
C ASP A 439 -0.22 2.20 23.47
N PHE A 440 0.48 3.33 23.63
CA PHE A 440 0.17 4.35 24.62
C PHE A 440 -0.47 5.55 23.91
N GLY A 441 -1.78 5.48 23.74
CA GLY A 441 -2.51 6.43 22.90
C GLY A 441 -2.18 6.27 21.41
N GLU A 442 -2.23 7.37 20.67
CA GLU A 442 -1.93 7.40 19.23
C GLU A 442 -0.48 7.82 18.94
N THR A 443 0.28 8.18 19.97
CA THR A 443 1.58 8.84 19.84
C THR A 443 2.77 7.97 20.14
N PHE A 444 2.58 6.89 20.89
CA PHE A 444 3.69 6.09 21.39
C PHE A 444 3.36 4.60 21.31
N ARG A 445 4.26 3.82 20.70
CA ARG A 445 4.19 2.36 20.67
C ARG A 445 5.52 1.77 21.12
N TRP A 446 5.43 0.77 21.93
CA TRP A 446 6.58 0.01 22.38
C TRP A 446 6.36 -1.48 22.14
N ASP A 447 7.37 -2.12 21.56
CA ASP A 447 7.41 -3.55 21.31
C ASP A 447 8.69 -4.13 21.96
N LEU A 448 8.55 -5.20 22.71
CA LEU A 448 9.64 -5.97 23.27
C LEU A 448 9.52 -7.41 22.79
N GLN A 449 10.58 -7.91 22.17
CA GLN A 449 10.63 -9.28 21.66
C GLN A 449 11.83 -10.01 22.27
N TYR A 450 11.60 -11.18 22.80
CA TYR A 450 12.62 -12.17 23.12
C TYR A 450 12.57 -13.30 22.11
N GLY A 451 13.71 -13.77 21.64
CA GLY A 451 13.82 -14.89 20.71
C GLY A 451 14.94 -15.85 21.08
N ASP A 452 14.71 -17.12 20.75
CA ASP A 452 15.67 -18.22 20.85
C ASP A 452 15.71 -18.93 19.50
N GLN A 453 16.92 -19.15 18.99
CA GLN A 453 17.14 -19.83 17.72
C GLN A 453 18.21 -20.92 17.85
N LYS A 454 17.97 -22.02 17.17
CA LYS A 454 18.92 -23.14 17.07
C LYS A 454 19.03 -23.56 15.63
N PHE A 455 20.25 -23.65 15.13
CA PHE A 455 20.56 -24.18 13.81
C PHE A 455 21.54 -25.32 13.92
N VAL A 456 21.31 -26.36 13.18
CA VAL A 456 22.20 -27.49 13.00
C VAL A 456 22.51 -27.61 11.51
N SER A 457 23.76 -27.48 11.14
CA SER A 457 24.23 -27.60 9.76
C SER A 457 25.32 -28.64 9.68
N PRO A 458 25.48 -29.38 8.56
CA PRO A 458 26.64 -30.23 8.32
C PRO A 458 27.98 -29.51 8.40
N LEU A 459 27.96 -28.17 8.13
CA LEU A 459 29.14 -27.32 8.14
C LEU A 459 29.42 -26.66 9.51
N SER A 460 28.44 -26.62 10.40
CA SER A 460 28.55 -25.95 11.71
C SER A 460 27.72 -26.70 12.74
N LYS A 461 28.39 -27.31 13.71
CA LYS A 461 27.70 -28.01 14.81
C LYS A 461 27.08 -27.00 15.75
N ASP A 462 25.77 -27.13 15.99
CA ASP A 462 24.97 -26.41 17.00
C ASP A 462 25.26 -24.90 17.11
N THR A 463 24.74 -24.14 16.16
CA THR A 463 24.68 -22.69 16.30
C THR A 463 23.39 -22.29 17.01
N GLY A 464 23.49 -22.03 18.30
CA GLY A 464 22.39 -21.51 19.11
C GLY A 464 22.57 -20.02 19.38
N GLY A 465 21.47 -19.28 19.46
CA GLY A 465 21.50 -17.87 19.80
C GLY A 465 20.19 -17.41 20.46
N ARG A 466 20.31 -16.41 21.32
CA ARG A 466 19.20 -15.70 21.94
C ARG A 466 19.29 -14.24 21.62
N PHE A 467 18.16 -13.61 21.43
CA PHE A 467 18.13 -12.17 21.20
C PHE A 467 16.99 -11.51 21.99
N VAL A 468 17.22 -10.26 22.27
CA VAL A 468 16.23 -9.32 22.78
C VAL A 468 16.19 -8.13 21.86
N ASN A 469 15.01 -7.84 21.34
CA ASN A 469 14.74 -6.64 20.54
C ASN A 469 13.78 -5.75 21.33
N SER A 470 14.10 -4.48 21.46
CA SER A 470 13.19 -3.47 21.97
C SER A 470 13.01 -2.41 20.87
N TYR A 471 11.80 -2.15 20.48
CA TYR A 471 11.46 -1.18 19.46
C TYR A 471 10.48 -0.14 20.00
N LEU A 472 10.76 1.10 19.69
CA LEU A 472 10.02 2.27 20.12
C LEU A 472 9.64 3.09 18.90
N ASP A 473 8.36 3.37 18.73
CA ASP A 473 7.84 4.31 17.74
C ASP A 473 7.09 5.42 18.47
N MET A 474 7.49 6.66 18.22
CA MET A 474 6.92 7.83 18.85
C MET A 474 6.62 8.90 17.82
N THR A 475 5.39 9.43 17.85
CA THR A 475 4.98 10.56 17.03
C THR A 475 4.89 11.81 17.91
N LEU A 476 5.70 12.82 17.60
CA LEU A 476 5.77 14.08 18.32
C LEU A 476 4.94 15.14 17.59
N GLY A 477 3.79 15.47 18.14
CA GLY A 477 2.85 16.36 17.48
C GLY A 477 2.28 15.75 16.19
N ARG A 478 2.16 16.55 15.13
CA ARG A 478 1.55 16.12 13.85
C ARG A 478 2.57 15.76 12.78
N HIS A 479 3.83 16.10 12.99
CA HIS A 479 4.82 16.09 11.91
C HIS A 479 6.08 15.29 12.23
N PHE A 480 6.54 15.30 13.47
CA PHE A 480 7.79 14.62 13.83
C PHE A 480 7.53 13.19 14.29
N PHE A 481 8.46 12.31 13.99
CA PHE A 481 8.45 10.95 14.49
C PHE A 481 9.86 10.49 14.83
N ILE A 482 9.94 9.60 15.80
CA ILE A 482 11.16 8.94 16.24
C ILE A 482 10.88 7.45 16.26
N GLU A 483 11.70 6.68 15.57
CA GLU A 483 11.69 5.22 15.58
C GLU A 483 13.05 4.77 16.12
N THR A 484 13.09 4.03 17.22
CA THR A 484 14.34 3.55 17.82
C THR A 484 14.22 2.06 18.10
N GLY A 485 15.23 1.30 17.69
CA GLY A 485 15.35 -0.13 17.93
C GLY A 485 16.68 -0.46 18.61
N VAL A 486 16.65 -1.36 19.58
CA VAL A 486 17.81 -1.93 20.21
C VAL A 486 17.74 -3.45 20.11
N THR A 487 18.76 -4.08 19.56
CA THR A 487 18.91 -5.52 19.45
C THR A 487 20.13 -5.97 20.21
N VAL A 488 19.97 -6.95 21.07
CA VAL A 488 21.05 -7.65 21.76
C VAL A 488 21.01 -9.11 21.34
N GLN A 489 22.02 -9.55 20.60
CA GLN A 489 22.19 -10.94 20.15
C GLN A 489 23.32 -11.60 20.91
N ARG A 490 23.07 -12.80 21.43
CA ARG A 490 24.06 -13.64 22.12
C ARG A 490 23.93 -15.06 21.62
N GLY A 491 24.99 -15.61 21.07
CA GLY A 491 24.99 -16.95 20.50
C GLY A 491 26.39 -17.56 20.44
N THR A 492 26.46 -18.75 19.89
CA THR A 492 27.74 -19.46 19.71
C THR A 492 28.61 -18.84 18.61
N THR A 493 28.00 -18.29 17.57
CA THR A 493 28.70 -17.74 16.40
C THR A 493 28.53 -16.22 16.28
N GLU A 494 27.40 -15.66 16.73
CA GLU A 494 27.11 -14.25 16.56
C GLU A 494 26.77 -13.61 17.90
N ASN A 495 27.59 -12.65 18.29
CA ASN A 495 27.40 -11.83 19.47
C ASN A 495 27.50 -10.37 19.07
N TYR A 496 26.38 -9.65 19.09
CA TYR A 496 26.40 -8.22 18.76
C TYR A 496 25.33 -7.44 19.51
N ASN A 497 25.57 -6.14 19.57
CA ASN A 497 24.59 -5.15 19.95
C ASN A 497 24.34 -4.25 18.74
N GLN A 498 23.07 -4.00 18.46
CA GLN A 498 22.67 -3.08 17.40
C GLN A 498 21.74 -2.01 17.97
N VAL A 499 21.96 -0.79 17.56
CA VAL A 499 21.07 0.34 17.82
C VAL A 499 20.70 0.95 16.48
N THR A 500 19.42 1.18 16.27
CA THR A 500 18.90 1.88 15.10
C THR A 500 18.03 3.03 15.57
N THR A 501 18.16 4.20 14.96
CA THR A 501 17.32 5.36 15.27
C THR A 501 17.00 6.09 13.99
N THR A 502 15.71 6.37 13.77
CA THR A 502 15.23 7.22 12.69
C THR A 502 14.53 8.43 13.29
N LEU A 503 15.00 9.60 12.94
CA LEU A 503 14.36 10.87 13.25
C LEU A 503 13.72 11.41 11.97
N GLY A 504 12.44 11.73 11.98
CA GLY A 504 11.83 12.16 10.75
C GLY A 504 10.74 13.20 10.89
N TYR A 505 10.47 13.84 9.76
CA TYR A 505 9.43 14.83 9.58
C TYR A 505 8.46 14.38 8.49
N ARG A 506 7.17 14.29 8.84
CA ARG A 506 6.07 14.01 7.91
C ARG A 506 5.37 15.31 7.54
N PHE A 507 5.19 15.55 6.27
CA PHE A 507 4.46 16.70 5.77
C PHE A 507 3.26 16.27 4.94
N ASN A 508 2.13 16.97 5.16
CA ASN A 508 0.92 16.79 4.37
C ASN A 508 0.15 18.10 4.40
N ASN A 509 0.03 18.76 3.26
CA ASN A 509 -0.68 20.04 3.17
C ASN A 509 -2.20 19.92 3.32
N ARG A 510 -2.75 18.70 3.25
CA ARG A 510 -4.17 18.42 3.48
C ARG A 510 -4.60 18.69 4.93
N SER A 511 -3.70 18.50 5.88
CA SER A 511 -3.99 18.70 7.31
C SER A 511 -4.23 20.17 7.68
N ARG A 512 -3.76 21.11 6.87
CA ARG A 512 -3.87 22.55 7.13
C ARG A 512 -5.28 23.10 6.95
N LYS A 513 -6.13 22.46 6.12
CA LYS A 513 -7.50 22.93 5.83
C LYS A 513 -8.57 22.36 6.77
N ARG A 514 -8.27 21.33 7.56
CA ARG A 514 -9.22 20.74 8.52
C ARG A 514 -9.32 21.45 9.87
N GLY A 515 -8.52 22.47 10.11
CA GLY A 515 -8.53 23.26 11.35
C GLY A 515 -9.75 24.19 11.55
N GLY A 516 -10.74 24.16 10.68
CA GLY A 516 -11.94 25.00 10.76
C GLY A 516 -13.27 24.26 11.01
N ALA A 517 -13.27 22.94 11.15
CA ALA A 517 -14.49 22.21 11.49
C ALA A 517 -14.17 21.22 12.62
N ASN A 518 -14.57 21.55 13.82
CA ASN A 518 -14.63 20.64 14.96
C ASN A 518 -15.57 19.47 14.61
N VAL A 519 -15.01 18.34 14.22
CA VAL A 519 -15.72 17.07 14.21
C VAL A 519 -15.15 16.26 15.36
N ALA A 520 -15.96 16.12 16.41
CA ALA A 520 -15.69 15.25 17.54
C ALA A 520 -15.51 13.80 17.05
N PRO A 521 -14.59 13.02 17.64
CA PRO A 521 -14.42 11.63 17.28
C PRO A 521 -15.64 10.83 17.74
N THR A 522 -16.38 10.24 16.81
CA THR A 522 -17.39 9.23 17.12
C THR A 522 -16.68 7.94 17.48
N HIS A 523 -16.68 7.62 18.78
CA HIS A 523 -16.45 6.27 19.26
C HIS A 523 -17.59 5.36 18.79
N LYS A 524 -17.26 4.31 18.07
CA LYS A 524 -17.95 3.00 18.13
C LYS A 524 -16.96 1.86 18.08
#